data_099c956b0e935aa1b5e473ddd7695a01
#
_entry.id   099c956b0e935aa1b5e473ddd7695a01
#
_cell.length_a   1.000
_cell.length_b   1.000
_cell.length_c   1.000
_cell.angle_alpha   90.00
_cell.angle_beta   90.00
_cell.angle_gamma   90.00
#
_symmetry.space_group_name_H-M   'P 1'
#
loop_
_entity.id
_entity.type
_entity.pdbx_description
1 polymer ?
#
loop_
_entity_poly.entity_id
_entity_poly.type
_entity_poly.pdbx_seq_one_letter_code
_entity_poly.pdbx_strand_id
1 'polypeptide(L)'
;LEYVEVRRVMAGIFESNYRCYGYRRMHASLCKQSVIVSEKVVRRLMKQECLVAVRRKRRLYGSYMGEISPAPDNLLNRDFSASAPNEKWLTDITEFQIPAGKVYLSPMIDCFDGMVVSWSIGTRPDAELVNTMLDAAIETVTAGSDRPVVHSDRGGHYRWPGWLSRIAQAKLVRSMSRKGYSPDNAACEGFFGRLKNELFYSRNWLSTTVEEFI
;
A
#
# COMPACT_ATOMS: atom_id res chain seq x y z
N LEU A 1 12.56 -38.60 -10.75
CA LEU A 1 12.26 -37.15 -10.82
C LEU A 1 11.57 -36.74 -9.52
N GLU A 2 12.35 -36.27 -8.59
CA GLU A 2 11.88 -35.81 -7.27
C GLU A 2 11.03 -34.53 -7.41
N TYR A 3 9.86 -34.49 -6.77
CA TYR A 3 8.97 -33.31 -6.70
C TYR A 3 8.28 -32.89 -8.02
N VAL A 4 8.00 -33.80 -8.96
CA VAL A 4 7.36 -33.44 -10.25
C VAL A 4 6.03 -32.73 -10.05
N GLU A 5 5.15 -33.24 -9.17
CA GLU A 5 3.85 -32.63 -8.90
C GLU A 5 4.00 -31.27 -8.21
N VAL A 6 4.92 -31.15 -7.25
CA VAL A 6 5.21 -29.87 -6.57
C VAL A 6 5.67 -28.80 -7.56
N ARG A 7 6.53 -29.15 -8.52
CA ARG A 7 6.99 -28.26 -9.58
C ARG A 7 5.85 -27.77 -10.46
N ARG A 8 4.95 -28.68 -10.85
CA ARG A 8 3.76 -28.36 -11.65
C ARG A 8 2.85 -27.37 -10.92
N VAL A 9 2.54 -27.65 -9.65
CA VAL A 9 1.72 -26.77 -8.81
C VAL A 9 2.39 -25.42 -8.62
N MET A 10 3.70 -25.38 -8.35
CA MET A 10 4.47 -24.14 -8.23
C MET A 10 4.44 -23.29 -9.49
N ALA A 11 4.58 -23.90 -10.66
CA ALA A 11 4.50 -23.18 -11.93
C ALA A 11 3.10 -22.56 -12.13
N GLY A 12 2.03 -23.30 -11.84
CA GLY A 12 0.65 -22.80 -11.87
C GLY A 12 0.42 -21.63 -10.90
N ILE A 13 0.88 -21.75 -9.65
CA ILE A 13 0.81 -20.66 -8.67
C ILE A 13 1.58 -19.43 -9.14
N PHE A 14 2.77 -19.63 -9.73
CA PHE A 14 3.62 -18.53 -10.19
C PHE A 14 2.97 -17.74 -11.32
N GLU A 15 2.44 -18.41 -12.33
CA GLU A 15 1.75 -17.77 -13.46
C GLU A 15 0.43 -17.10 -13.03
N SER A 16 -0.40 -17.78 -12.22
CA SER A 16 -1.67 -17.21 -11.74
C SER A 16 -1.49 -15.99 -10.84
N ASN A 17 -0.29 -15.80 -10.28
CA ASN A 17 0.08 -14.62 -9.49
C ASN A 17 1.05 -13.68 -10.24
N TYR A 18 0.94 -13.64 -11.56
CA TYR A 18 1.65 -12.70 -12.45
C TYR A 18 3.17 -12.67 -12.24
N ARG A 19 3.77 -13.81 -11.88
CA ARG A 19 5.21 -13.97 -11.61
C ARG A 19 5.75 -13.07 -10.49
N CYS A 20 4.89 -12.65 -9.54
CA CYS A 20 5.27 -11.74 -8.45
C CYS A 20 5.66 -12.46 -7.17
N TYR A 21 5.40 -13.77 -7.05
CA TYR A 21 5.64 -14.51 -5.83
C TYR A 21 7.09 -14.95 -5.68
N GLY A 22 7.73 -14.50 -4.61
CA GLY A 22 8.99 -15.07 -4.12
C GLY A 22 8.75 -16.36 -3.30
N TYR A 23 9.84 -17.04 -2.91
CA TYR A 23 9.76 -18.37 -2.29
C TYR A 23 8.90 -18.42 -1.02
N ARG A 24 8.86 -17.37 -0.19
CA ARG A 24 8.04 -17.35 1.04
C ARG A 24 6.55 -17.36 0.74
N ARG A 25 6.08 -16.56 -0.22
CA ARG A 25 4.69 -16.54 -0.66
C ARG A 25 4.33 -17.84 -1.41
N MET A 26 5.25 -18.35 -2.22
CA MET A 26 5.11 -19.62 -2.88
C MET A 26 4.90 -20.75 -1.86
N HIS A 27 5.74 -20.82 -0.82
CA HIS A 27 5.61 -21.77 0.26
C HIS A 27 4.26 -21.67 0.97
N ALA A 28 3.84 -20.45 1.35
CA ALA A 28 2.54 -20.22 1.99
C ALA A 28 1.36 -20.66 1.10
N SER A 29 1.45 -20.44 -0.23
CA SER A 29 0.41 -20.87 -1.18
C SER A 29 0.37 -22.39 -1.35
N LEU A 30 1.51 -23.07 -1.32
CA LEU A 30 1.57 -24.53 -1.32
C LEU A 30 0.95 -25.12 -0.05
N CYS A 31 1.26 -24.56 1.11
CA CYS A 31 0.66 -24.98 2.39
C CYS A 31 -0.88 -24.84 2.37
N LYS A 32 -1.42 -23.74 1.79
CA LYS A 32 -2.87 -23.57 1.62
C LYS A 32 -3.52 -24.62 0.72
N GLN A 33 -2.76 -25.21 -0.20
CA GLN A 33 -3.19 -26.32 -1.07
C GLN A 33 -2.83 -27.69 -0.50
N SER A 34 -2.50 -27.78 0.79
CA SER A 34 -2.11 -29.02 1.48
C SER A 34 -0.84 -29.69 0.92
N VAL A 35 -0.01 -28.94 0.19
CA VAL A 35 1.29 -29.40 -0.29
C VAL A 35 2.37 -29.06 0.73
N ILE A 36 2.78 -30.04 1.52
CA ILE A 36 3.72 -29.88 2.63
C ILE A 36 5.15 -30.11 2.15
N VAL A 37 5.90 -29.02 2.00
CA VAL A 37 7.34 -29.00 1.66
C VAL A 37 8.02 -27.90 2.44
N SER A 38 9.31 -28.05 2.75
CA SER A 38 10.04 -27.00 3.48
C SER A 38 10.36 -25.79 2.59
N GLU A 39 10.46 -24.60 3.19
CA GLU A 39 10.88 -23.37 2.47
C GLU A 39 12.22 -23.55 1.72
N LYS A 40 13.15 -24.32 2.29
CA LYS A 40 14.45 -24.62 1.66
C LYS A 40 14.27 -25.39 0.34
N VAL A 41 13.34 -26.36 0.31
CA VAL A 41 12.99 -27.11 -0.90
C VAL A 41 12.33 -26.20 -1.91
N VAL A 42 11.34 -25.42 -1.51
CA VAL A 42 10.66 -24.46 -2.40
C VAL A 42 11.66 -23.50 -3.05
N ARG A 43 12.58 -22.92 -2.26
CA ARG A 43 13.64 -22.02 -2.77
C ARG A 43 14.55 -22.71 -3.78
N ARG A 44 14.93 -23.98 -3.53
CA ARG A 44 15.74 -24.78 -4.44
C ARG A 44 14.99 -25.04 -5.75
N LEU A 45 13.72 -25.47 -5.67
CA LEU A 45 12.90 -25.76 -6.84
C LEU A 45 12.64 -24.52 -7.68
N MET A 46 12.28 -23.39 -7.07
CA MET A 46 12.13 -22.11 -7.78
C MET A 46 13.38 -21.74 -8.57
N LYS A 47 14.57 -21.93 -7.97
CA LYS A 47 15.84 -21.67 -8.67
C LYS A 47 16.04 -22.61 -9.85
N GLN A 48 15.73 -23.91 -9.69
CA GLN A 48 15.87 -24.91 -10.75
C GLN A 48 14.91 -24.67 -11.92
N GLU A 49 13.68 -24.22 -11.63
CA GLU A 49 12.65 -23.91 -12.63
C GLU A 49 12.74 -22.46 -13.14
N CYS A 50 13.77 -21.70 -12.78
CA CYS A 50 13.94 -20.31 -13.15
C CYS A 50 12.73 -19.40 -12.79
N LEU A 51 12.00 -19.74 -11.72
CA LEU A 51 10.87 -18.94 -11.23
C LEU A 51 11.38 -17.73 -10.44
N VAL A 52 11.71 -16.66 -11.16
CA VAL A 52 12.27 -15.43 -10.58
C VAL A 52 11.21 -14.35 -10.54
N ALA A 53 10.87 -13.88 -9.32
CA ALA A 53 9.93 -12.79 -9.17
C ALA A 53 10.47 -11.49 -9.79
N VAL A 54 9.63 -10.84 -10.60
CA VAL A 54 10.00 -9.59 -11.28
C VAL A 54 10.17 -8.47 -10.26
N ARG A 55 11.36 -7.83 -10.22
CA ARG A 55 11.63 -6.65 -9.41
C ARG A 55 11.97 -5.47 -10.33
N ARG A 56 11.20 -4.37 -10.21
CA ARG A 56 11.57 -3.11 -10.88
C ARG A 56 12.45 -2.27 -9.99
N LYS A 57 13.41 -1.57 -10.59
CA LYS A 57 14.23 -0.58 -9.88
C LYS A 57 13.37 0.61 -9.45
N ARG A 58 13.54 1.04 -8.20
CA ARG A 58 12.90 2.24 -7.65
C ARG A 58 13.40 3.48 -8.39
N ARG A 59 12.50 4.36 -8.85
CA ARG A 59 12.87 5.70 -9.34
C ARG A 59 13.08 6.63 -8.15
N LEU A 60 14.13 7.43 -8.20
CA LEU A 60 14.35 8.50 -7.23
C LEU A 60 13.50 9.70 -7.66
N TYR A 61 12.66 10.19 -6.75
CA TYR A 61 11.88 11.41 -6.95
C TYR A 61 12.51 12.55 -6.14
N GLY A 62 12.57 13.75 -6.72
CA GLY A 62 12.89 14.97 -6.01
C GLY A 62 11.65 15.49 -5.26
N SER A 63 11.83 15.94 -4.02
CA SER A 63 10.74 16.53 -3.24
C SER A 63 10.57 18.02 -3.55
N TYR A 64 9.30 18.48 -3.59
CA TYR A 64 8.98 19.89 -3.73
C TYR A 64 9.39 20.67 -2.46
N MET A 65 10.15 21.76 -2.62
CA MET A 65 10.74 22.54 -1.52
C MET A 65 9.86 23.68 -1.00
N GLY A 66 8.69 23.94 -1.62
CA GLY A 66 7.76 24.99 -1.21
C GLY A 66 6.92 24.59 0.01
N GLU A 67 6.78 25.45 1.00
CA GLU A 67 5.88 25.27 2.14
C GLU A 67 4.94 26.46 2.28
N ILE A 68 3.62 26.18 2.33
CA ILE A 68 2.58 27.22 2.26
C ILE A 68 1.97 27.51 3.65
N SER A 69 2.03 26.55 4.60
CA SER A 69 1.44 26.71 5.94
C SER A 69 2.14 25.81 6.98
N PRO A 70 2.04 26.12 8.29
CA PRO A 70 2.58 25.26 9.35
C PRO A 70 2.03 23.84 9.25
N ALA A 71 2.91 22.85 9.36
CA ALA A 71 2.55 21.45 9.43
C ALA A 71 2.73 20.95 10.87
N PRO A 72 1.91 20.01 11.37
CA PRO A 72 2.11 19.40 12.67
C PRO A 72 3.43 18.60 12.70
N ASP A 73 3.90 18.33 13.92
CA ASP A 73 5.11 17.55 14.14
C ASP A 73 4.97 16.10 13.66
N ASN A 74 6.11 15.48 13.38
CA ASN A 74 6.19 14.05 13.12
C ASN A 74 6.13 13.28 14.45
N LEU A 75 4.93 12.81 14.81
CA LEU A 75 4.72 12.05 16.06
C LEU A 75 5.18 10.61 15.95
N LEU A 76 5.20 10.03 14.74
CA LEU A 76 5.58 8.63 14.54
C LEU A 76 7.08 8.40 14.64
N ASN A 77 7.90 9.39 14.25
CA ASN A 77 9.36 9.28 14.26
C ASN A 77 9.89 7.99 13.60
N ARG A 78 9.21 7.51 12.54
CA ARG A 78 9.48 6.24 11.82
C ARG A 78 9.16 4.97 12.61
N ASP A 79 8.54 5.07 13.75
CA ASP A 79 7.95 3.92 14.41
C ASP A 79 6.57 3.62 13.81
N PHE A 80 6.57 2.76 12.79
CA PHE A 80 5.38 2.29 12.09
C PHE A 80 4.82 1.00 12.69
N SER A 81 5.16 0.69 13.93
CA SER A 81 4.55 -0.40 14.69
C SER A 81 3.45 0.12 15.58
N ALA A 82 2.40 -0.67 15.78
CA ALA A 82 1.32 -0.41 16.71
C ALA A 82 1.06 -1.65 17.54
N SER A 83 0.60 -1.49 18.77
CA SER A 83 0.30 -2.61 19.68
C SER A 83 -1.13 -3.12 19.54
N ALA A 84 -2.02 -2.28 19.01
CA ALA A 84 -3.42 -2.58 18.75
C ALA A 84 -3.93 -1.90 17.47
N PRO A 85 -5.04 -2.41 16.88
CA PRO A 85 -5.70 -1.74 15.77
C PRO A 85 -6.12 -0.31 16.14
N ASN A 86 -6.10 0.58 15.14
CA ASN A 86 -6.53 1.98 15.26
C ASN A 86 -5.68 2.84 16.21
N GLU A 87 -4.42 2.48 16.49
CA GLU A 87 -3.47 3.37 17.16
C GLU A 87 -2.82 4.36 16.21
N LYS A 88 -2.35 3.86 15.06
CA LYS A 88 -1.60 4.63 14.07
C LYS A 88 -2.07 4.27 12.67
N TRP A 89 -2.47 5.27 11.92
CA TRP A 89 -2.85 5.15 10.52
C TRP A 89 -1.90 5.91 9.61
N LEU A 90 -1.63 5.35 8.43
CA LEU A 90 -0.84 5.98 7.38
C LEU A 90 -1.72 6.26 6.18
N THR A 91 -1.50 7.38 5.53
CA THR A 91 -2.15 7.72 4.26
C THR A 91 -1.21 8.45 3.32
N ASP A 92 -1.40 8.22 2.05
CA ASP A 92 -0.72 8.91 0.94
C ASP A 92 -1.52 8.66 -0.34
N ILE A 93 -1.22 9.39 -1.41
CA ILE A 93 -1.84 9.20 -2.72
C ILE A 93 -0.85 8.53 -3.65
N THR A 94 -1.30 7.50 -4.38
CA THR A 94 -0.51 6.91 -5.46
C THR A 94 -1.22 7.02 -6.80
N GLU A 95 -0.44 7.24 -7.86
CA GLU A 95 -0.91 7.34 -9.24
C GLU A 95 -0.66 6.03 -9.98
N PHE A 96 -1.64 5.61 -10.77
CA PHE A 96 -1.53 4.59 -11.80
C PHE A 96 -1.71 5.26 -13.16
N GLN A 97 -0.73 5.08 -14.06
CA GLN A 97 -0.80 5.58 -15.42
C GLN A 97 -1.07 4.41 -16.38
N ILE A 98 -2.28 4.32 -16.90
CA ILE A 98 -2.64 3.40 -17.99
C ILE A 98 -2.75 4.18 -19.33
N PRO A 99 -2.77 3.52 -20.50
CA PRO A 99 -2.91 4.22 -21.78
C PRO A 99 -4.19 5.08 -21.87
N ALA A 100 -5.28 4.64 -21.24
CA ALA A 100 -6.55 5.36 -21.24
C ALA A 100 -6.56 6.60 -20.32
N GLY A 101 -5.63 6.74 -19.36
CA GLY A 101 -5.59 7.89 -18.46
C GLY A 101 -4.85 7.62 -17.15
N LYS A 102 -5.07 8.53 -16.19
CA LYS A 102 -4.52 8.43 -14.84
C LYS A 102 -5.61 8.08 -13.84
N VAL A 103 -5.26 7.22 -12.91
CA VAL A 103 -6.10 6.84 -11.78
C VAL A 103 -5.31 7.03 -10.49
N TYR A 104 -5.96 7.57 -9.48
CA TYR A 104 -5.38 7.87 -8.18
C TYR A 104 -6.05 7.03 -7.11
N LEU A 105 -5.25 6.45 -6.23
CA LEU A 105 -5.70 5.69 -5.06
C LEU A 105 -5.22 6.41 -3.81
N SER A 106 -6.14 6.66 -2.89
CA SER A 106 -5.86 7.18 -1.54
C SER A 106 -6.32 6.15 -0.51
N PRO A 107 -5.44 5.34 0.08
CA PRO A 107 -5.78 4.40 1.15
C PRO A 107 -5.52 4.99 2.53
N MET A 108 -6.23 4.48 3.54
CA MET A 108 -5.89 4.56 4.95
C MET A 108 -5.40 3.19 5.41
N ILE A 109 -4.19 3.11 5.95
CA ILE A 109 -3.52 1.84 6.28
C ILE A 109 -3.26 1.80 7.78
N ASP A 110 -3.70 0.74 8.47
CA ASP A 110 -3.39 0.51 9.88
C ASP A 110 -1.95 0.02 10.04
N CYS A 111 -1.21 0.61 10.97
CA CYS A 111 0.16 0.19 11.30
C CYS A 111 0.22 -1.12 12.07
N PHE A 112 -0.87 -1.56 12.70
CA PHE A 112 -0.90 -2.78 13.51
C PHE A 112 -0.68 -4.04 12.66
N ASP A 113 -1.44 -4.19 11.60
CA ASP A 113 -1.41 -5.38 10.74
C ASP A 113 -1.20 -5.08 9.26
N GLY A 114 -1.16 -3.80 8.88
CA GLY A 114 -1.06 -3.35 7.49
C GLY A 114 -2.37 -3.44 6.71
N MET A 115 -3.50 -3.59 7.40
CA MET A 115 -4.83 -3.61 6.79
C MET A 115 -5.16 -2.26 6.18
N VAL A 116 -5.82 -2.28 5.02
CA VAL A 116 -6.41 -1.08 4.43
C VAL A 116 -7.78 -0.86 5.07
N VAL A 117 -7.86 0.10 5.97
CA VAL A 117 -9.07 0.45 6.74
C VAL A 117 -10.14 1.01 5.82
N SER A 118 -9.74 1.90 4.93
CA SER A 118 -10.59 2.50 3.90
C SER A 118 -9.76 2.91 2.71
N TRP A 119 -10.42 3.15 1.57
CA TRP A 119 -9.77 3.70 0.38
C TRP A 119 -10.77 4.47 -0.48
N SER A 120 -10.24 5.33 -1.34
CA SER A 120 -10.97 5.95 -2.44
C SER A 120 -10.16 5.88 -3.72
N ILE A 121 -10.83 5.78 -4.84
CA ILE A 121 -10.24 5.76 -6.17
C ILE A 121 -10.91 6.83 -7.02
N GLY A 122 -10.13 7.54 -7.82
CA GLY A 122 -10.65 8.59 -8.69
C GLY A 122 -9.68 8.97 -9.81
N THR A 123 -10.16 9.80 -10.72
CA THR A 123 -9.37 10.29 -11.87
C THR A 123 -8.61 11.57 -11.57
N ARG A 124 -8.78 12.15 -10.38
CA ARG A 124 -8.11 13.39 -9.92
C ARG A 124 -7.62 13.25 -8.49
N PRO A 125 -6.41 13.73 -8.16
CA PRO A 125 -5.90 13.80 -6.79
C PRO A 125 -6.42 15.08 -6.12
N ASP A 126 -7.71 15.14 -5.83
CA ASP A 126 -8.36 16.33 -5.28
C ASP A 126 -8.82 16.15 -3.81
N ALA A 127 -9.52 17.15 -3.28
CA ALA A 127 -10.01 17.12 -1.91
C ALA A 127 -11.06 16.04 -1.68
N GLU A 128 -11.88 15.75 -2.69
CA GLU A 128 -12.92 14.73 -2.61
C GLU A 128 -12.30 13.35 -2.39
N LEU A 129 -11.26 13.02 -3.16
CA LEU A 129 -10.54 11.74 -3.06
C LEU A 129 -10.09 11.47 -1.62
N VAL A 130 -9.39 12.40 -0.99
CA VAL A 130 -8.85 12.18 0.36
C VAL A 130 -9.93 12.29 1.46
N ASN A 131 -10.92 13.16 1.27
CA ASN A 131 -11.99 13.36 2.25
C ASN A 131 -12.94 12.16 2.31
N THR A 132 -13.33 11.61 1.16
CA THR A 132 -14.17 10.40 1.09
C THR A 132 -13.49 9.22 1.78
N MET A 133 -12.21 9.02 1.52
CA MET A 133 -11.43 7.98 2.19
C MET A 133 -11.38 8.19 3.70
N LEU A 134 -11.16 9.44 4.16
CA LEU A 134 -11.10 9.75 5.59
C LEU A 134 -12.46 9.56 6.27
N ASP A 135 -13.55 9.99 5.65
CA ASP A 135 -14.92 9.82 6.18
C ASP A 135 -15.21 8.32 6.40
N ALA A 136 -14.91 7.47 5.41
CA ALA A 136 -15.06 6.02 5.53
C ALA A 136 -14.14 5.41 6.62
N ALA A 137 -12.91 5.91 6.78
CA ALA A 137 -12.03 5.45 7.86
C ALA A 137 -12.58 5.82 9.24
N ILE A 138 -13.11 7.03 9.41
CA ILE A 138 -13.69 7.51 10.68
C ILE A 138 -14.87 6.62 11.12
N GLU A 139 -15.68 6.13 10.19
CA GLU A 139 -16.81 5.24 10.47
C GLU A 139 -16.39 3.90 11.07
N THR A 140 -15.13 3.46 10.84
CA THR A 140 -14.62 2.20 11.42
C THR A 140 -14.20 2.32 12.88
N VAL A 141 -14.04 3.55 13.41
CA VAL A 141 -13.60 3.78 14.79
C VAL A 141 -14.79 3.71 15.73
N THR A 142 -14.77 2.74 16.62
CA THR A 142 -15.83 2.56 17.63
C THR A 142 -15.87 3.73 18.60
N ALA A 143 -17.08 4.16 18.98
CA ALA A 143 -17.26 5.20 19.98
C ALA A 143 -16.63 4.79 21.32
N GLY A 144 -15.76 5.65 21.87
CA GLY A 144 -15.06 5.39 23.14
C GLY A 144 -13.68 4.75 23.01
N SER A 145 -13.25 4.34 21.81
CA SER A 145 -11.86 3.88 21.57
C SER A 145 -10.89 5.08 21.49
N ASP A 146 -9.62 4.82 21.75
CA ASP A 146 -8.56 5.80 21.49
C ASP A 146 -8.59 6.25 20.03
N ARG A 147 -8.27 7.50 19.80
CA ARG A 147 -8.33 8.07 18.46
C ARG A 147 -7.01 7.87 17.73
N PRO A 148 -7.03 7.32 16.51
CA PRO A 148 -5.81 7.07 15.75
C PRO A 148 -4.97 8.32 15.52
N VAL A 149 -3.65 8.14 15.52
CA VAL A 149 -2.72 9.13 14.97
C VAL A 149 -2.68 8.94 13.45
N VAL A 150 -3.19 9.92 12.70
CA VAL A 150 -3.19 9.90 11.22
C VAL A 150 -1.92 10.56 10.71
N HIS A 151 -1.03 9.78 10.14
CA HIS A 151 0.23 10.25 9.56
C HIS A 151 0.16 10.33 8.04
N SER A 152 0.57 11.46 7.49
CA SER A 152 0.67 11.69 6.05
C SER A 152 1.99 12.36 5.68
N ASP A 153 2.26 12.46 4.39
CA ASP A 153 3.26 13.40 3.88
C ASP A 153 2.76 14.86 4.02
N ARG A 154 3.56 15.83 3.55
CA ARG A 154 3.19 17.26 3.54
C ARG A 154 2.41 17.67 2.29
N GLY A 155 1.74 16.76 1.63
CA GLY A 155 0.88 17.05 0.49
C GLY A 155 -0.19 18.09 0.80
N GLY A 156 -0.50 18.94 -0.18
CA GLY A 156 -1.52 19.99 -0.03
C GLY A 156 -2.88 19.44 0.40
N HIS A 157 -3.22 18.25 -0.06
CA HIS A 157 -4.48 17.55 0.23
C HIS A 157 -4.74 17.40 1.73
N TYR A 158 -3.72 17.06 2.52
CA TYR A 158 -3.78 16.85 3.97
C TYR A 158 -3.71 18.16 4.79
N ARG A 159 -3.73 19.30 4.11
CA ARG A 159 -3.66 20.66 4.68
C ARG A 159 -4.85 21.52 4.29
N TRP A 160 -5.75 21.02 3.46
CA TRP A 160 -6.97 21.71 3.05
C TRP A 160 -8.00 21.80 4.18
N PRO A 161 -8.84 22.84 4.20
CA PRO A 161 -9.82 23.06 5.27
C PRO A 161 -10.77 21.85 5.48
N GLY A 162 -11.22 21.20 4.40
CA GLY A 162 -12.10 20.04 4.47
C GLY A 162 -11.50 18.86 5.19
N TRP A 163 -10.20 18.59 4.97
CA TRP A 163 -9.45 17.55 5.70
C TRP A 163 -9.30 17.93 7.18
N LEU A 164 -8.89 19.18 7.46
CA LEU A 164 -8.64 19.67 8.82
C LEU A 164 -9.90 19.64 9.69
N SER A 165 -11.05 20.02 9.12
CA SER A 165 -12.32 19.99 9.84
C SER A 165 -12.76 18.57 10.22
N ARG A 166 -12.60 17.60 9.33
CA ARG A 166 -12.91 16.19 9.59
C ARG A 166 -12.04 15.58 10.69
N ILE A 167 -10.75 15.80 10.60
CA ILE A 167 -9.79 15.37 11.63
C ILE A 167 -10.17 15.95 13.01
N ALA A 168 -10.49 17.26 13.06
CA ALA A 168 -10.87 17.91 14.31
C ALA A 168 -12.22 17.40 14.86
N GLN A 169 -13.24 17.27 14.02
CA GLN A 169 -14.57 16.76 14.42
C GLN A 169 -14.49 15.33 14.95
N ALA A 170 -13.70 14.48 14.27
CA ALA A 170 -13.48 13.09 14.70
C ALA A 170 -12.48 12.97 15.86
N LYS A 171 -11.89 14.09 16.33
CA LYS A 171 -10.85 14.15 17.38
C LYS A 171 -9.63 13.27 17.09
N LEU A 172 -9.29 13.10 15.81
CA LEU A 172 -8.09 12.38 15.40
C LEU A 172 -6.84 13.24 15.62
N VAL A 173 -5.71 12.58 15.84
CA VAL A 173 -4.43 13.25 16.05
C VAL A 173 -3.67 13.30 14.71
N ARG A 174 -3.22 14.48 14.31
CA ARG A 174 -2.45 14.65 13.07
C ARG A 174 -0.97 14.49 13.32
N SER A 175 -0.32 13.80 12.39
CA SER A 175 1.14 13.71 12.29
C SER A 175 1.57 13.86 10.84
N MET A 176 2.68 14.55 10.58
CA MET A 176 3.18 14.71 9.20
C MET A 176 4.68 14.44 9.13
N SER A 177 5.10 13.89 7.99
CA SER A 177 6.52 13.71 7.66
C SER A 177 7.27 15.03 7.72
N ARG A 178 8.55 15.00 8.05
CA ARG A 178 9.42 16.17 7.98
C ARG A 178 9.60 16.62 6.52
N LYS A 179 9.77 17.91 6.32
CA LYS A 179 9.93 18.49 4.97
C LYS A 179 11.12 17.86 4.25
N GLY A 180 10.85 17.30 3.06
CA GLY A 180 11.89 16.72 2.23
C GLY A 180 12.51 15.43 2.76
N TYR A 181 11.88 14.77 3.75
CA TYR A 181 12.41 13.58 4.39
C TYR A 181 11.57 12.34 4.08
N SER A 182 11.83 11.72 2.92
CA SER A 182 11.06 10.54 2.44
C SER A 182 11.06 9.32 3.37
N PRO A 183 12.09 9.05 4.22
CA PRO A 183 12.02 7.94 5.16
C PRO A 183 10.88 8.02 6.18
N ASP A 184 10.34 9.21 6.42
CA ASP A 184 9.22 9.39 7.34
C ASP A 184 7.89 8.86 6.76
N ASN A 185 7.81 8.56 5.46
CA ASN A 185 6.66 7.91 4.78
C ASN A 185 7.00 6.52 4.19
N ALA A 186 8.11 5.92 4.63
CA ALA A 186 8.65 4.71 4.03
C ALA A 186 7.70 3.50 4.09
N ALA A 187 6.84 3.40 5.10
CA ALA A 187 5.88 2.30 5.22
C ALA A 187 4.79 2.39 4.14
N CYS A 188 4.23 3.59 3.89
CA CYS A 188 3.27 3.84 2.83
C CYS A 188 3.89 3.61 1.44
N GLU A 189 5.11 4.10 1.21
CA GLU A 189 5.85 3.82 -0.02
C GLU A 189 6.12 2.32 -0.23
N GLY A 190 6.39 1.59 0.85
CA GLY A 190 6.55 0.13 0.84
C GLY A 190 5.26 -0.60 0.46
N PHE A 191 4.11 -0.15 0.98
CA PHE A 191 2.80 -0.65 0.60
C PHE A 191 2.53 -0.43 -0.89
N PHE A 192 2.69 0.80 -1.39
CA PHE A 192 2.48 1.10 -2.81
C PHE A 192 3.42 0.35 -3.73
N GLY A 193 4.67 0.17 -3.31
CA GLY A 193 5.63 -0.64 -4.06
C GLY A 193 5.17 -2.09 -4.22
N ARG A 194 4.62 -2.70 -3.16
CA ARG A 194 4.05 -4.05 -3.22
C ARG A 194 2.79 -4.09 -4.09
N LEU A 195 1.86 -3.18 -3.84
CA LEU A 195 0.61 -3.08 -4.60
C LEU A 195 0.88 -2.94 -6.11
N LYS A 196 1.75 -2.02 -6.51
CA LYS A 196 2.09 -1.82 -7.92
C LYS A 196 2.79 -3.01 -8.55
N ASN A 197 3.66 -3.69 -7.80
CA ASN A 197 4.33 -4.89 -8.31
C ASN A 197 3.37 -6.06 -8.51
N GLU A 198 2.37 -6.20 -7.67
CA GLU A 198 1.45 -7.35 -7.69
C GLU A 198 0.23 -7.11 -8.59
N LEU A 199 -0.31 -5.89 -8.56
CA LEU A 199 -1.49 -5.54 -9.33
C LEU A 199 -1.16 -4.93 -10.70
N PHE A 200 -0.20 -4.02 -10.74
CA PHE A 200 -0.11 -3.08 -11.87
C PHE A 200 0.96 -3.47 -12.89
N TYR A 201 2.21 -3.64 -12.47
CA TYR A 201 3.33 -3.77 -13.42
C TYR A 201 3.40 -5.09 -14.17
N SER A 202 2.76 -6.14 -13.66
CA SER A 202 2.75 -7.47 -14.26
C SER A 202 1.59 -7.70 -15.23
N ARG A 203 0.70 -6.72 -15.37
CA ARG A 203 -0.49 -6.80 -16.23
C ARG A 203 -0.35 -5.92 -17.46
N ASN A 204 -1.10 -6.26 -18.51
CA ASN A 204 -1.25 -5.46 -19.72
C ASN A 204 -2.53 -4.62 -19.61
N TRP A 205 -2.40 -3.31 -19.73
CA TRP A 205 -3.50 -2.35 -19.61
C TRP A 205 -3.85 -1.67 -20.93
N LEU A 206 -3.37 -2.18 -22.09
CA LEU A 206 -3.52 -1.51 -23.40
C LEU A 206 -4.99 -1.36 -23.84
N SER A 207 -5.83 -2.33 -23.50
CA SER A 207 -7.25 -2.33 -23.86
C SER A 207 -8.20 -1.97 -22.71
N THR A 208 -7.66 -1.60 -21.55
CA THR A 208 -8.45 -1.32 -20.34
C THR A 208 -8.84 0.15 -20.31
N THR A 209 -10.13 0.43 -20.17
CA THR A 209 -10.64 1.79 -19.93
C THR A 209 -10.37 2.23 -18.49
N VAL A 210 -10.58 3.52 -18.20
CA VAL A 210 -10.42 4.04 -16.83
C VAL A 210 -11.47 3.44 -15.90
N GLU A 211 -12.70 3.29 -16.38
CA GLU A 211 -13.83 2.72 -15.63
C GLU A 211 -13.61 1.23 -15.28
N GLU A 212 -13.03 0.46 -16.19
CA GLU A 212 -12.68 -0.95 -15.95
C GLU A 212 -11.49 -1.11 -15.01
N PHE A 213 -10.64 -0.08 -14.92
CA PHE A 213 -9.50 -0.10 -14.00
C PHE A 213 -9.91 0.24 -12.56
N ILE A 214 -10.94 1.08 -12.37
CA ILE A 214 -11.50 1.49 -11.07
C ILE A 214 -12.43 0.40 -10.53
#